data_784152e89ac6e03b613485bd6d8dbc1f
#
_entry.id   784152e89ac6e03b613485bd6d8dbc1f
#
_cell.length_a   1.000
_cell.length_b   1.000
_cell.length_c   1.000
_cell.angle_alpha   90.00
_cell.angle_beta   90.00
_cell.angle_gamma   90.00
#
_symmetry.space_group_name_H-M   'P 1'
#
loop_
_entity.id
_entity.type
_entity.pdbx_description
1 polymer ?
#
loop_
_entity_poly.entity_id
_entity_poly.type
_entity_poly.pdbx_seq_one_letter_code
_entity_poly.pdbx_strand_id
1 'polypeptide(L)'
;RDGGRDGSMVLEVAGFGLRLGHTPMQKMEVKSPRVWLNLLSDMEFGFTQLTGVDYSGYAPGEAGFLDQRLGPSFHFSFSVMQICLSLNRSRTLSLGLGLQYTLDNIRLADSGITLGNIGGRLVPVALDEPADKSKAVTSSLGIPVRLIYEPVKRLRITAVAYSDFMLGADAIYKK
;
A
#
# COMPACT_ATOMS: atom_id res chain seq x y z
N ARG A 1 -23.23 9.00 25.29
CA ARG A 1 -22.05 9.67 24.61
C ARG A 1 -20.85 8.80 24.89
N ASP A 2 -20.60 7.81 24.02
CA ASP A 2 -19.39 7.00 24.06
C ASP A 2 -18.50 7.41 22.89
N GLY A 3 -17.44 8.16 23.22
CA GLY A 3 -16.35 8.45 22.33
C GLY A 3 -15.38 7.27 22.28
N GLY A 4 -15.73 6.22 21.54
CA GLY A 4 -14.83 5.10 21.29
C GLY A 4 -13.71 5.50 20.35
N ARG A 5 -12.47 5.51 20.83
CA ARG A 5 -11.25 5.55 20.00
C ARG A 5 -11.13 4.19 19.31
N ASP A 6 -11.43 4.14 18.03
CA ASP A 6 -11.25 2.93 17.24
C ASP A 6 -9.79 2.85 16.73
N GLY A 7 -9.01 2.01 17.40
CA GLY A 7 -7.70 1.59 16.90
C GLY A 7 -7.88 0.40 15.96
N SER A 8 -7.59 0.56 14.68
CA SER A 8 -7.44 -0.57 13.75
C SER A 8 -5.95 -0.88 13.57
N MET A 9 -5.59 -2.16 13.62
CA MET A 9 -4.26 -2.64 13.29
C MET A 9 -4.33 -3.34 11.95
N VAL A 10 -3.46 -2.96 11.03
CA VAL A 10 -3.31 -3.62 9.72
C VAL A 10 -1.99 -4.36 9.71
N LEU A 11 -2.03 -5.65 9.42
CA LEU A 11 -0.84 -6.46 9.15
C LEU A 11 -0.90 -6.89 7.69
N GLU A 12 0.06 -6.44 6.90
CA GLU A 12 0.16 -6.78 5.48
C GLU A 12 1.42 -7.63 5.25
N VAL A 13 1.25 -8.81 4.67
CA VAL A 13 2.33 -9.73 4.33
C VAL A 13 2.11 -10.23 2.91
N ALA A 14 3.04 -9.97 2.02
CA ALA A 14 3.07 -10.47 0.64
C ALA A 14 1.77 -10.25 -0.15
N GLY A 15 1.16 -9.07 -0.08
CA GLY A 15 -0.07 -8.72 -0.80
C GLY A 15 -1.36 -9.24 -0.14
N PHE A 16 -1.26 -9.81 1.06
CA PHE A 16 -2.39 -10.16 1.91
C PHE A 16 -2.39 -9.27 3.15
N GLY A 17 -3.43 -8.46 3.29
CA GLY A 17 -3.64 -7.62 4.47
C GLY A 17 -4.65 -8.26 5.43
N LEU A 18 -4.30 -8.42 6.70
CA LEU A 18 -5.22 -8.75 7.78
C LEU A 18 -5.48 -7.48 8.59
N ARG A 19 -6.71 -7.00 8.56
CA ARG A 19 -7.15 -5.84 9.34
C ARG A 19 -7.93 -6.29 10.56
N LEU A 20 -7.44 -5.95 11.74
CA LEU A 20 -8.14 -6.15 13.00
C LEU A 20 -8.58 -4.77 13.52
N GLY A 21 -9.87 -4.50 13.51
CA GLY A 21 -10.40 -3.24 14.01
C GLY A 21 -11.79 -2.89 13.49
N HIS A 22 -12.38 -1.88 14.09
CA HIS A 22 -13.68 -1.34 13.71
C HIS A 22 -13.48 0.11 13.26
N THR A 23 -13.65 0.37 11.97
CA THR A 23 -13.70 1.75 11.45
C THR A 23 -15.17 2.15 11.33
N PRO A 24 -15.61 3.24 11.94
CA PRO A 24 -16.96 3.74 11.72
C PRO A 24 -17.06 4.19 10.25
N MET A 25 -17.81 3.43 9.46
CA MET A 25 -18.07 3.78 8.08
C MET A 25 -19.16 4.83 8.02
N GLN A 26 -18.90 5.97 7.40
CA GLN A 26 -19.98 6.84 6.95
C GLN A 26 -20.74 6.10 5.84
N LYS A 27 -21.88 5.54 6.21
CA LYS A 27 -22.77 4.86 5.27
C LYS A 27 -23.52 5.89 4.46
N MET A 28 -23.19 6.00 3.19
CA MET A 28 -24.10 6.59 2.21
C MET A 28 -24.95 5.46 1.65
N GLU A 29 -26.22 5.35 2.09
CA GLU A 29 -27.15 4.32 1.58
C GLU A 29 -27.52 4.62 0.13
N VAL A 30 -26.95 3.86 -0.80
CA VAL A 30 -27.49 3.72 -2.12
C VAL A 30 -28.74 2.83 -2.03
N LYS A 31 -29.83 3.15 -2.74
CA LYS A 31 -31.20 2.57 -2.71
C LYS A 31 -31.36 1.06 -2.49
N SER A 32 -30.30 0.29 -2.37
CA SER A 32 -30.30 -1.15 -2.09
C SER A 32 -29.72 -1.42 -0.69
N PRO A 33 -30.44 -2.13 0.20
CA PRO A 33 -29.94 -2.43 1.56
C PRO A 33 -28.75 -3.39 1.59
N ARG A 34 -28.30 -3.89 0.45
CA ARG A 34 -27.17 -4.82 0.29
C ARG A 34 -25.91 -4.17 -0.28
N VAL A 35 -26.03 -2.96 -0.79
CA VAL A 35 -24.92 -2.23 -1.42
C VAL A 35 -24.71 -0.91 -0.70
N TRP A 36 -23.49 -0.57 -0.37
CA TRP A 36 -23.14 0.73 0.21
C TRP A 36 -21.84 1.27 -0.36
N LEU A 37 -21.71 2.58 -0.35
CA LEU A 37 -20.54 3.32 -0.77
C LEU A 37 -19.86 3.91 0.46
N ASN A 38 -18.54 3.74 0.53
CA ASN A 38 -17.69 4.40 1.50
C ASN A 38 -16.76 5.36 0.76
N LEU A 39 -16.62 6.57 1.26
CA LEU A 39 -15.67 7.55 0.78
C LEU A 39 -14.60 7.77 1.84
N LEU A 40 -13.34 7.86 1.43
CA LEU A 40 -12.18 8.06 2.33
C LEU A 40 -12.20 7.11 3.53
N SER A 41 -12.52 5.85 3.27
CA SER A 41 -12.89 4.90 4.32
C SER A 41 -11.72 4.31 5.07
N ASP A 42 -10.56 4.23 4.42
CA ASP A 42 -9.41 3.49 4.91
C ASP A 42 -8.13 4.26 4.68
N MET A 43 -7.30 4.31 5.70
CA MET A 43 -5.92 4.77 5.63
C MET A 43 -5.03 3.65 6.14
N GLU A 44 -3.98 3.35 5.40
CA GLU A 44 -3.03 2.28 5.73
C GLU A 44 -1.64 2.90 5.83
N PHE A 45 -0.92 2.50 6.84
CA PHE A 45 0.47 2.87 7.03
C PHE A 45 1.26 1.63 7.43
N GLY A 46 2.40 1.40 6.80
CA GLY A 46 3.22 0.23 7.05
C GLY A 46 4.65 0.42 6.59
N PHE A 47 5.42 -0.66 6.72
CA PHE A 47 6.76 -0.74 6.13
C PHE A 47 6.66 -1.41 4.77
N THR A 48 7.45 -0.91 3.80
CA THR A 48 7.55 -1.53 2.48
C THR A 48 8.89 -2.20 2.31
N GLN A 49 8.88 -3.37 1.65
CA GLN A 49 10.08 -4.12 1.35
C GLN A 49 9.99 -4.72 -0.06
N LEU A 50 10.99 -4.45 -0.88
CA LEU A 50 11.17 -5.13 -2.15
C LEU A 50 11.68 -6.55 -1.88
N THR A 51 11.05 -7.53 -2.49
CA THR A 51 11.44 -8.93 -2.41
C THR A 51 11.52 -9.54 -3.80
N GLY A 52 12.45 -10.48 -3.99
CA GLY A 52 12.56 -11.20 -5.27
C GLY A 52 13.03 -10.32 -6.43
N VAL A 53 13.88 -9.32 -6.15
CA VAL A 53 14.44 -8.46 -7.21
C VAL A 53 15.35 -9.30 -8.11
N ASP A 54 15.07 -9.31 -9.40
CA ASP A 54 15.88 -10.01 -10.40
C ASP A 54 16.90 -9.07 -11.00
N TYR A 55 18.16 -9.35 -10.74
CA TYR A 55 19.33 -8.62 -11.31
C TYR A 55 19.98 -9.33 -12.50
N SER A 56 19.41 -10.42 -13.03
CA SER A 56 20.01 -11.22 -14.11
C SER A 56 20.33 -10.42 -15.38
N GLY A 57 19.60 -9.33 -15.58
CA GLY A 57 19.82 -8.40 -16.69
C GLY A 57 20.84 -7.30 -16.42
N TYR A 58 21.50 -7.24 -15.26
CA TYR A 58 22.46 -6.21 -14.86
C TYR A 58 23.89 -6.74 -14.84
N ALA A 59 24.87 -5.85 -14.92
CA ALA A 59 26.27 -6.25 -14.75
C ALA A 59 26.52 -6.80 -13.34
N PRO A 60 27.46 -7.74 -13.14
CA PRO A 60 27.71 -8.32 -11.82
C PRO A 60 28.01 -7.31 -10.70
N GLY A 61 28.59 -6.15 -11.04
CA GLY A 61 28.85 -5.06 -10.11
C GLY A 61 27.67 -4.14 -9.81
N GLU A 62 26.57 -4.31 -10.53
CA GLU A 62 25.33 -3.53 -10.34
C GLU A 62 24.28 -4.29 -9.51
N ALA A 63 24.51 -5.55 -9.16
CA ALA A 63 23.58 -6.31 -8.33
C ALA A 63 23.47 -5.69 -6.93
N GLY A 64 22.25 -5.68 -6.38
CA GLY A 64 22.00 -5.18 -5.02
C GLY A 64 21.76 -3.67 -4.91
N PHE A 65 21.75 -2.91 -6.00
CA PHE A 65 21.53 -1.45 -5.94
C PHE A 65 20.13 -1.06 -5.43
N LEU A 66 19.17 -1.96 -5.44
CA LEU A 66 17.84 -1.79 -4.83
C LEU A 66 17.74 -2.31 -3.40
N ASP A 67 18.87 -2.73 -2.80
CA ASP A 67 18.87 -3.09 -1.40
C ASP A 67 18.40 -1.90 -0.57
N GLN A 68 17.57 -2.18 0.43
CA GLN A 68 16.87 -1.14 1.16
C GLN A 68 17.07 -1.20 2.67
N ARG A 69 16.89 -0.06 3.32
CA ARG A 69 16.77 0.04 4.78
C ARG A 69 15.31 -0.09 5.17
N LEU A 70 14.94 -1.16 5.86
CA LEU A 70 13.55 -1.47 6.20
C LEU A 70 12.92 -0.40 7.10
N GLY A 71 13.59 0.04 8.15
CA GLY A 71 13.04 0.98 9.12
C GLY A 71 12.55 2.31 8.52
N PRO A 72 13.33 3.01 7.67
CA PRO A 72 12.91 4.26 7.04
C PRO A 72 12.15 4.08 5.72
N SER A 73 11.89 2.85 5.29
CA SER A 73 11.06 2.55 4.11
C SER A 73 9.62 2.34 4.55
N PHE A 74 8.71 3.15 4.05
CA PHE A 74 7.31 3.12 4.47
C PHE A 74 6.34 3.13 3.29
N HIS A 75 5.21 2.53 3.54
CA HIS A 75 4.03 2.49 2.72
C HIS A 75 2.95 3.36 3.33
N PHE A 76 2.29 4.16 2.52
CA PHE A 76 1.10 4.90 2.89
C PHE A 76 0.06 4.76 1.79
N SER A 77 -1.17 4.41 2.17
CA SER A 77 -2.26 4.40 1.22
C SER A 77 -3.56 4.91 1.83
N PHE A 78 -4.45 5.37 0.97
CA PHE A 78 -5.81 5.73 1.37
C PHE A 78 -6.82 5.34 0.30
N SER A 79 -7.96 4.81 0.76
CA SER A 79 -9.09 4.49 -0.11
C SER A 79 -9.85 5.76 -0.46
N VAL A 80 -9.85 6.12 -1.74
CA VAL A 80 -10.63 7.26 -2.26
C VAL A 80 -12.12 6.94 -2.18
N MET A 81 -12.48 5.74 -2.65
CA MET A 81 -13.84 5.25 -2.61
C MET A 81 -13.86 3.71 -2.56
N GLN A 82 -14.91 3.17 -1.99
CA GLN A 82 -15.13 1.73 -1.93
C GLN A 82 -16.63 1.43 -2.02
N ILE A 83 -17.00 0.57 -2.95
CA ILE A 83 -18.34 0.01 -3.06
C ILE A 83 -18.31 -1.37 -2.42
N CYS A 84 -19.22 -1.62 -1.48
CA CYS A 84 -19.34 -2.89 -0.79
C CYS A 84 -20.69 -3.53 -1.06
N LEU A 85 -20.68 -4.85 -1.30
CA LEU A 85 -21.83 -5.69 -1.51
C LEU A 85 -21.91 -6.78 -0.45
N SER A 86 -23.01 -6.85 0.31
CA SER A 86 -23.23 -7.98 1.22
C SER A 86 -23.56 -9.25 0.44
N LEU A 87 -22.79 -10.29 0.68
CA LEU A 87 -22.93 -11.59 0.01
C LEU A 87 -23.96 -12.50 0.71
N ASN A 88 -24.25 -12.24 1.99
CA ASN A 88 -25.21 -13.04 2.76
C ASN A 88 -26.29 -12.18 3.43
N ARG A 89 -27.38 -12.83 3.87
CA ARG A 89 -28.52 -12.16 4.52
C ARG A 89 -28.16 -11.58 5.91
N SER A 90 -27.24 -12.22 6.62
CA SER A 90 -26.75 -11.78 7.95
C SER A 90 -25.78 -10.60 7.85
N ARG A 91 -25.36 -10.22 6.64
CA ARG A 91 -24.38 -9.15 6.40
C ARG A 91 -23.02 -9.36 7.11
N THR A 92 -22.71 -10.62 7.41
CA THR A 92 -21.42 -10.98 7.99
C THR A 92 -20.34 -11.20 6.95
N LEU A 93 -20.70 -11.37 5.68
CA LEU A 93 -19.78 -11.54 4.57
C LEU A 93 -20.08 -10.50 3.49
N SER A 94 -19.06 -9.75 3.09
CA SER A 94 -19.20 -8.69 2.09
C SER A 94 -18.03 -8.70 1.11
N LEU A 95 -18.29 -8.30 -0.12
CA LEU A 95 -17.30 -8.04 -1.15
C LEU A 95 -17.18 -6.53 -1.34
N GLY A 96 -15.95 -6.01 -1.27
CA GLY A 96 -15.62 -4.61 -1.53
C GLY A 96 -14.82 -4.46 -2.82
N LEU A 97 -15.15 -3.46 -3.62
CA LEU A 97 -14.36 -3.00 -4.76
C LEU A 97 -14.06 -1.52 -4.55
N GLY A 98 -12.81 -1.12 -4.66
CA GLY A 98 -12.42 0.24 -4.33
C GLY A 98 -11.50 0.89 -5.35
N LEU A 99 -11.20 2.16 -5.07
CA LEU A 99 -10.14 2.94 -5.68
C LEU A 99 -9.24 3.43 -4.55
N GLN A 100 -7.94 3.14 -4.62
CA GLN A 100 -6.96 3.42 -3.59
C GLN A 100 -5.77 4.14 -4.19
N TYR A 101 -5.32 5.20 -3.53
CA TYR A 101 -4.05 5.84 -3.85
C TYR A 101 -2.98 5.33 -2.87
N THR A 102 -1.82 4.98 -3.43
CA THR A 102 -0.70 4.43 -2.69
C THR A 102 0.56 5.24 -2.94
N LEU A 103 1.34 5.42 -1.89
CA LEU A 103 2.64 6.06 -1.92
C LEU A 103 3.64 5.18 -1.16
N ASP A 104 4.64 4.67 -1.88
CA ASP A 104 5.75 3.92 -1.31
C ASP A 104 7.00 4.77 -1.30
N ASN A 105 7.68 4.77 -0.17
CA ASN A 105 8.94 5.44 0.04
C ASN A 105 9.99 4.40 0.41
N ILE A 106 10.85 4.06 -0.55
CA ILE A 106 11.86 3.02 -0.42
C ILE A 106 13.20 3.68 -0.19
N ARG A 107 13.78 3.52 1.00
CA ARG A 107 15.09 4.02 1.34
C ARG A 107 16.18 3.07 0.90
N LEU A 108 17.05 3.49 0.00
CA LEU A 108 18.18 2.68 -0.44
C LEU A 108 19.17 2.45 0.70
N ALA A 109 19.79 1.27 0.71
CA ALA A 109 20.83 0.93 1.66
C ALA A 109 22.13 1.69 1.37
N ASP A 110 22.45 1.83 0.09
CA ASP A 110 23.59 2.59 -0.38
C ASP A 110 23.21 4.08 -0.55
N SER A 111 23.90 4.94 0.16
CA SER A 111 23.74 6.39 0.08
C SER A 111 24.65 7.06 -0.95
N GLY A 112 25.58 6.31 -1.54
CA GLY A 112 26.46 6.77 -2.63
C GLY A 112 25.85 6.72 -4.02
N ILE A 113 24.61 6.19 -4.12
CA ILE A 113 23.91 6.07 -5.39
C ILE A 113 22.53 6.72 -5.35
N THR A 114 22.04 7.09 -6.53
CA THR A 114 20.64 7.37 -6.78
C THR A 114 20.13 6.50 -7.93
N LEU A 115 18.86 6.53 -8.23
CA LEU A 115 18.27 5.76 -9.31
C LEU A 115 18.08 6.64 -10.54
N GLY A 116 18.46 6.11 -11.70
CA GLY A 116 18.22 6.72 -12.99
C GLY A 116 17.40 5.81 -13.90
N ASN A 117 16.87 6.38 -14.97
CA ASN A 117 16.21 5.62 -16.03
C ASN A 117 16.97 5.84 -17.35
N ILE A 118 17.54 4.77 -17.88
CA ILE A 118 18.24 4.79 -19.17
C ILE A 118 17.55 3.79 -20.11
N GLY A 119 16.93 4.32 -21.15
CA GLY A 119 16.24 3.49 -22.15
C GLY A 119 15.08 2.66 -21.61
N GLY A 120 14.36 3.16 -20.58
CA GLY A 120 13.28 2.45 -19.93
C GLY A 120 13.73 1.46 -18.84
N ARG A 121 15.04 1.41 -18.56
CA ARG A 121 15.61 0.52 -17.56
C ARG A 121 16.07 1.32 -16.35
N LEU A 122 15.75 0.85 -15.17
CA LEU A 122 16.20 1.41 -13.92
C LEU A 122 17.67 1.05 -13.70
N VAL A 123 18.52 2.05 -13.45
CA VAL A 123 19.95 1.85 -13.25
C VAL A 123 20.45 2.63 -12.02
N PRO A 124 21.49 2.12 -11.33
CA PRO A 124 22.15 2.90 -10.29
C PRO A 124 23.00 4.01 -10.94
N VAL A 125 22.91 5.20 -10.40
CA VAL A 125 23.72 6.36 -10.77
C VAL A 125 24.56 6.77 -9.57
N ALA A 126 25.89 6.71 -9.73
CA ALA A 126 26.80 7.13 -8.66
C ALA A 126 26.67 8.62 -8.40
N LEU A 127 26.69 8.99 -7.14
CA LEU A 127 26.76 10.38 -6.68
C LEU A 127 28.22 10.77 -6.46
N ASP A 128 28.60 12.00 -6.80
CA ASP A 128 29.97 12.53 -6.57
C ASP A 128 30.33 12.50 -5.07
N GLU A 129 29.35 12.67 -4.20
CA GLU A 129 29.47 12.58 -2.75
C GLU A 129 28.30 11.78 -2.18
N PRO A 130 28.54 10.94 -1.14
CA PRO A 130 27.45 10.22 -0.50
C PRO A 130 26.38 11.19 0.04
N ALA A 131 25.12 10.86 -0.22
CA ALA A 131 23.98 11.61 0.26
C ALA A 131 23.61 11.20 1.70
N ASP A 132 23.05 12.12 2.49
CA ASP A 132 22.42 11.77 3.77
C ASP A 132 21.27 10.78 3.56
N LYS A 133 20.58 10.95 2.44
CA LYS A 133 19.41 10.16 2.08
C LYS A 133 19.35 9.93 0.58
N SER A 134 19.28 8.66 0.18
CA SER A 134 18.87 8.26 -1.17
C SER A 134 17.63 7.38 -1.09
N LYS A 135 16.59 7.68 -1.89
CA LYS A 135 15.32 6.98 -1.85
C LYS A 135 14.61 6.99 -3.19
N ALA A 136 13.84 5.95 -3.44
CA ALA A 136 12.83 5.91 -4.47
C ALA A 136 11.46 6.20 -3.86
N VAL A 137 10.68 7.04 -4.50
CA VAL A 137 9.29 7.30 -4.15
C VAL A 137 8.43 6.90 -5.33
N THR A 138 7.49 6.01 -5.11
CA THR A 138 6.52 5.60 -6.13
C THR A 138 5.12 6.00 -5.70
N SER A 139 4.31 6.40 -6.66
CA SER A 139 2.89 6.64 -6.47
C SER A 139 2.09 5.78 -7.43
N SER A 140 1.02 5.20 -6.93
CA SER A 140 0.14 4.34 -7.73
C SER A 140 -1.33 4.58 -7.42
N LEU A 141 -2.17 4.22 -8.39
CA LEU A 141 -3.62 4.13 -8.23
C LEU A 141 -4.00 2.67 -8.34
N GLY A 142 -4.62 2.15 -7.29
CA GLY A 142 -4.94 0.74 -7.16
C GLY A 142 -6.44 0.47 -7.17
N ILE A 143 -6.78 -0.73 -7.58
CA ILE A 143 -8.13 -1.28 -7.49
C ILE A 143 -8.08 -2.43 -6.47
N PRO A 144 -8.32 -2.16 -5.16
CA PRO A 144 -8.44 -3.19 -4.16
C PRO A 144 -9.76 -3.95 -4.30
N VAL A 145 -9.66 -5.28 -4.28
CA VAL A 145 -10.80 -6.19 -4.12
C VAL A 145 -10.71 -6.77 -2.72
N ARG A 146 -11.73 -6.53 -1.89
CA ARG A 146 -11.74 -6.90 -0.47
C ARG A 146 -12.83 -7.93 -0.21
N LEU A 147 -12.47 -9.03 0.45
CA LEU A 147 -13.42 -9.94 1.07
C LEU A 147 -13.45 -9.66 2.56
N ILE A 148 -14.59 -9.21 3.06
CA ILE A 148 -14.77 -8.74 4.42
C ILE A 148 -15.66 -9.72 5.17
N TYR A 149 -15.16 -10.29 6.26
CA TYR A 149 -15.90 -11.19 7.13
C TYR A 149 -16.01 -10.61 8.54
N GLU A 150 -17.24 -10.36 8.99
CA GLU A 150 -17.58 -9.81 10.31
C GLU A 150 -18.46 -10.80 11.08
N PRO A 151 -17.87 -11.85 11.71
CA PRO A 151 -18.64 -12.85 12.46
C PRO A 151 -19.38 -12.27 13.66
N VAL A 152 -18.79 -11.27 14.31
CA VAL A 152 -19.37 -10.56 15.45
C VAL A 152 -19.07 -9.07 15.34
N LYS A 153 -19.84 -8.22 16.05
CA LYS A 153 -19.77 -6.73 15.93
C LYS A 153 -18.39 -6.11 16.18
N ARG A 154 -17.46 -6.84 16.81
CA ARG A 154 -16.14 -6.30 17.20
C ARG A 154 -14.98 -7.00 16.49
N LEU A 155 -15.26 -7.92 15.59
CA LEU A 155 -14.22 -8.65 14.84
C LEU A 155 -14.49 -8.53 13.34
N ARG A 156 -13.52 -7.96 12.64
CA ARG A 156 -13.50 -7.89 11.18
C ARG A 156 -12.23 -8.56 10.66
N ILE A 157 -12.41 -9.49 9.75
CA ILE A 157 -11.32 -10.13 9.01
C ILE A 157 -11.46 -9.71 7.57
N THR A 158 -10.38 -9.17 6.98
CA THR A 158 -10.39 -8.71 5.59
C THR A 158 -9.24 -9.36 4.83
N ALA A 159 -9.57 -10.03 3.73
CA ALA A 159 -8.60 -10.44 2.72
C ALA A 159 -8.67 -9.44 1.57
N VAL A 160 -7.50 -8.99 1.09
CA VAL A 160 -7.42 -7.97 0.04
C VAL A 160 -6.51 -8.47 -1.08
N ALA A 161 -6.97 -8.28 -2.32
CA ALA A 161 -6.14 -8.41 -3.51
C ALA A 161 -6.05 -7.05 -4.19
N TYR A 162 -4.84 -6.67 -4.60
CA TYR A 162 -4.58 -5.38 -5.23
C TYR A 162 -4.15 -5.54 -6.69
N SER A 163 -4.57 -4.60 -7.51
CA SER A 163 -4.01 -4.38 -8.84
C SER A 163 -3.69 -2.89 -8.95
N ASP A 164 -2.41 -2.56 -8.99
CA ASP A 164 -1.94 -1.18 -8.95
C ASP A 164 -1.39 -0.73 -10.31
N PHE A 165 -1.74 0.50 -10.68
CA PHE A 165 -1.20 1.21 -11.84
C PHE A 165 -0.26 2.30 -11.33
N MET A 166 1.02 2.20 -11.65
CA MET A 166 2.00 3.20 -11.30
C MET A 166 1.69 4.51 -12.00
N LEU A 167 1.55 5.58 -11.24
CA LEU A 167 1.35 6.95 -11.74
C LEU A 167 2.66 7.68 -11.93
N GLY A 168 3.63 7.42 -11.06
CA GLY A 168 4.93 8.04 -11.11
C GLY A 168 5.94 7.35 -10.21
N ALA A 169 7.21 7.54 -10.54
CA ALA A 169 8.34 7.09 -9.74
C ALA A 169 9.45 8.16 -9.80
N ASP A 170 9.89 8.61 -8.65
CA ASP A 170 10.92 9.62 -8.50
C ASP A 170 12.07 9.10 -7.65
N ALA A 171 13.29 9.39 -8.07
CA ALA A 171 14.48 9.17 -7.27
C ALA A 171 14.87 10.48 -6.58
N ILE A 172 14.94 10.49 -5.27
CA ILE A 172 15.21 11.68 -4.47
C ILE A 172 16.44 11.41 -3.60
N TYR A 173 17.43 12.28 -3.68
CA TYR A 173 18.55 12.29 -2.75
C TYR A 173 18.68 13.65 -2.08
N LYS A 174 19.20 13.66 -0.87
CA LYS A 174 19.46 14.87 -0.08
C LYS A 174 20.89 14.81 0.43
N LYS A 175 21.66 15.85 0.11
CA LYS A 175 22.95 16.16 0.70
C LYS A 175 22.77 16.94 2.01
#